data_5874b7d0d46be9e13ec47270245875ff
#
_entry.id   5874b7d0d46be9e13ec47270245875ff
#
_cell.length_a   1.000
_cell.length_b   1.000
_cell.length_c   1.000
_cell.angle_alpha   90.00
_cell.angle_beta   90.00
_cell.angle_gamma   90.00
#
_symmetry.space_group_name_H-M   'P 1'
#
loop_
_entity.id
_entity.type
_entity.pdbx_description
1 polymer ?
#
loop_
_entity_poly.entity_id
_entity_poly.type
_entity_poly.pdbx_seq_one_letter_code
_entity_poly.pdbx_strand_id
1 'polypeptide(L)'
;MDLWGPGVEVVVSSAPKTAPLVYPLAPCGRDTSGPNVALGCLASSYFPEPVTVTWNSGALTSGVHTFPSVLQPSGLYSLSSMVTVPASSLSSKSYTCNVNHPATTTKVDKRVGTKTKPPCPICPACEGPGPSAFIFPPKPKDTLMISRTPKVTCVVVDVSQENPEVQFSWYVDGVEVHTAQTRPKEEQFNSTYRVVSVLPIQHQDWLNGKEFKCKVNNVDLPAPITRTISKAIGQSREPQVYTLPPPAEELSRSKVTLTCLVIGFYPPDIHVEWKSNGQPEPENTYRTTPPQQDVDGTFFLYSKLAVDKARWDHGDKFECAVMHEALHNHYTQKSISKTQGK
;
A
#
# COMPACT_ATOMS: atom_id res chain seq x y z
N MET A 1 47.61 -31.39 -31.76
CA MET A 1 47.05 -31.19 -30.42
C MET A 1 46.67 -29.71 -30.33
N ASP A 2 45.41 -29.39 -30.61
CA ASP A 2 44.92 -28.01 -30.57
C ASP A 2 44.62 -27.65 -29.12
N LEU A 3 45.47 -26.78 -28.56
CA LEU A 3 45.27 -26.24 -27.18
C LEU A 3 44.33 -25.03 -27.32
N TRP A 4 43.06 -25.24 -27.02
CA TRP A 4 42.11 -24.15 -26.86
C TRP A 4 42.31 -23.52 -25.46
N GLY A 5 42.56 -22.22 -25.42
CA GLY A 5 42.52 -21.46 -24.18
C GLY A 5 41.13 -21.29 -23.61
N PRO A 6 40.97 -20.86 -22.33
CA PRO A 6 39.68 -20.75 -21.65
C PRO A 6 38.70 -19.71 -22.22
N GLY A 7 39.06 -19.09 -23.35
CA GLY A 7 38.24 -18.04 -23.97
C GLY A 7 38.34 -16.69 -23.22
N VAL A 8 38.00 -15.63 -23.92
CA VAL A 8 37.90 -14.27 -23.37
C VAL A 8 36.44 -13.84 -23.52
N GLU A 9 35.79 -13.52 -22.41
CA GLU A 9 34.47 -12.92 -22.46
C GLU A 9 34.59 -11.43 -22.79
N VAL A 10 33.92 -11.01 -23.88
CA VAL A 10 33.91 -9.60 -24.28
C VAL A 10 32.48 -9.06 -24.07
N VAL A 11 32.36 -8.18 -23.11
CA VAL A 11 31.10 -7.45 -22.86
C VAL A 11 31.14 -6.14 -23.64
N VAL A 12 30.25 -6.00 -24.63
CA VAL A 12 30.04 -4.77 -25.39
C VAL A 12 28.86 -4.02 -24.80
N SER A 13 29.10 -2.83 -24.25
CA SER A 13 28.05 -1.98 -23.69
C SER A 13 28.40 -0.51 -23.92
N SER A 14 27.39 0.31 -24.12
CA SER A 14 27.49 1.78 -24.18
C SER A 14 27.42 2.44 -22.79
N ALA A 15 27.23 1.66 -21.73
CA ALA A 15 27.16 2.20 -20.37
C ALA A 15 28.51 2.77 -19.92
N PRO A 16 28.55 3.95 -19.30
CA PRO A 16 29.80 4.52 -18.77
C PRO A 16 30.31 3.69 -17.59
N LYS A 17 31.64 3.61 -17.44
CA LYS A 17 32.25 2.99 -16.28
C LYS A 17 31.78 3.72 -15.02
N THR A 18 31.20 2.98 -14.08
CA THR A 18 30.60 3.53 -12.85
C THR A 18 31.19 2.80 -11.63
N ALA A 19 31.68 3.56 -10.68
CA ALA A 19 32.21 3.02 -9.43
C ALA A 19 31.09 2.54 -8.49
N PRO A 20 31.31 1.47 -7.71
CA PRO A 20 30.31 0.96 -6.79
C PRO A 20 30.03 1.92 -5.64
N LEU A 21 28.76 2.05 -5.27
CA LEU A 21 28.30 2.60 -4.00
C LEU A 21 28.34 1.47 -2.96
N VAL A 22 29.07 1.67 -1.86
CA VAL A 22 29.26 0.63 -0.86
C VAL A 22 28.55 0.96 0.45
N TYR A 23 27.66 0.06 0.87
CA TYR A 23 26.83 0.20 2.06
C TYR A 23 27.14 -0.93 3.06
N PRO A 24 27.41 -0.60 4.34
CA PRO A 24 27.51 -1.60 5.39
C PRO A 24 26.12 -2.10 5.78
N LEU A 25 26.00 -3.40 5.99
CA LEU A 25 24.78 -4.06 6.44
C LEU A 25 25.05 -4.68 7.81
N ALA A 26 24.40 -4.19 8.82
CA ALA A 26 24.49 -4.70 10.18
C ALA A 26 23.08 -4.94 10.74
N PRO A 27 22.87 -5.96 11.59
CA PRO A 27 21.59 -6.18 12.24
C PRO A 27 21.21 -4.97 13.10
N CYS A 28 19.93 -4.59 13.08
CA CYS A 28 19.39 -3.51 13.89
C CYS A 28 18.99 -4.07 15.26
N GLY A 29 19.50 -3.46 16.33
CA GLY A 29 19.05 -3.75 17.69
C GLY A 29 19.75 -4.90 18.41
N ARG A 30 19.18 -5.27 19.56
CA ARG A 30 19.69 -6.27 20.50
C ARG A 30 19.36 -7.72 20.15
N ASP A 31 18.94 -8.03 18.93
CA ASP A 31 18.69 -9.41 18.48
C ASP A 31 20.00 -10.19 18.31
N THR A 32 20.72 -10.32 19.43
CA THR A 32 21.81 -11.26 19.62
C THR A 32 21.32 -12.51 20.36
N SER A 33 20.07 -12.93 20.11
CA SER A 33 19.51 -14.14 20.72
C SER A 33 20.19 -15.43 20.25
N GLY A 34 21.01 -15.33 19.19
CA GLY A 34 21.81 -16.44 18.68
C GLY A 34 23.30 -16.29 18.99
N PRO A 35 24.08 -17.42 18.96
CA PRO A 35 25.51 -17.41 19.20
C PRO A 35 26.30 -16.67 18.11
N ASN A 36 25.75 -16.57 16.90
CA ASN A 36 26.39 -15.97 15.74
C ASN A 36 25.51 -14.85 15.13
N VAL A 37 26.18 -13.86 14.53
CA VAL A 37 25.56 -12.71 13.87
C VAL A 37 26.09 -12.60 12.44
N ALA A 38 25.22 -12.28 11.48
CA ALA A 38 25.61 -12.00 10.11
C ALA A 38 25.83 -10.49 9.92
N LEU A 39 26.99 -10.14 9.38
CA LEU A 39 27.33 -8.79 8.91
C LEU A 39 27.42 -8.82 7.40
N GLY A 40 27.08 -7.73 6.74
CA GLY A 40 27.11 -7.67 5.27
C GLY A 40 27.66 -6.38 4.72
N CYS A 41 27.91 -6.43 3.43
CA CYS A 41 28.36 -5.31 2.62
C CYS A 41 27.67 -5.40 1.25
N LEU A 42 27.01 -4.31 0.85
CA LEU A 42 26.37 -4.19 -0.45
C LEU A 42 27.20 -3.27 -1.34
N ALA A 43 27.66 -3.77 -2.48
CA ALA A 43 28.22 -2.98 -3.55
C ALA A 43 27.15 -2.82 -4.65
N SER A 44 26.68 -1.61 -4.85
CA SER A 44 25.55 -1.32 -5.74
C SER A 44 25.91 -0.37 -6.86
N SER A 45 25.20 -0.49 -7.99
CA SER A 45 25.21 0.47 -9.10
C SER A 45 26.59 0.65 -9.73
N TYR A 46 27.31 -0.44 -9.99
CA TYR A 46 28.63 -0.40 -10.66
C TYR A 46 28.57 -0.96 -12.09
N PHE A 47 29.55 -0.56 -12.90
CA PHE A 47 29.77 -1.09 -14.25
C PHE A 47 31.22 -0.86 -14.69
N PRO A 48 31.85 -1.80 -15.44
CA PRO A 48 31.42 -3.18 -15.69
C PRO A 48 31.82 -4.12 -14.52
N GLU A 49 31.59 -5.41 -14.69
CA GLU A 49 32.18 -6.43 -13.83
C GLU A 49 33.69 -6.53 -14.07
N PRO A 50 34.49 -7.12 -13.13
CA PRO A 50 34.10 -7.63 -11.82
C PRO A 50 34.33 -6.63 -10.67
N VAL A 51 33.66 -6.89 -9.54
CA VAL A 51 33.95 -6.33 -8.23
C VAL A 51 34.44 -7.46 -7.33
N THR A 52 35.48 -7.24 -6.56
CA THR A 52 35.98 -8.18 -5.55
C THR A 52 35.74 -7.63 -4.15
N VAL A 53 35.33 -8.49 -3.23
CA VAL A 53 35.09 -8.14 -1.82
C VAL A 53 35.92 -9.04 -0.93
N THR A 54 36.69 -8.43 -0.03
CA THR A 54 37.40 -9.10 1.05
C THR A 54 37.00 -8.55 2.40
N TRP A 55 37.26 -9.28 3.46
CA TRP A 55 36.98 -8.85 4.82
C TRP A 55 38.26 -8.73 5.64
N ASN A 56 38.40 -7.61 6.35
CA ASN A 56 39.59 -7.27 7.14
C ASN A 56 40.88 -7.45 6.32
N SER A 57 40.90 -6.91 5.09
CA SER A 57 42.01 -7.00 4.15
C SER A 57 42.47 -8.45 3.83
N GLY A 58 41.49 -9.38 3.81
CA GLY A 58 41.75 -10.80 3.54
C GLY A 58 42.08 -11.65 4.77
N ALA A 59 42.21 -11.04 5.94
CA ALA A 59 42.45 -11.77 7.18
C ALA A 59 41.26 -12.57 7.70
N LEU A 60 40.04 -12.20 7.29
CA LEU A 60 38.80 -12.89 7.65
C LEU A 60 38.26 -13.63 6.43
N THR A 61 38.33 -14.97 6.47
CA THR A 61 37.89 -15.85 5.38
C THR A 61 36.84 -16.86 5.82
N SER A 62 36.83 -17.26 7.08
CA SER A 62 35.85 -18.20 7.63
C SER A 62 34.50 -17.54 7.78
N GLY A 63 33.45 -18.22 7.27
CA GLY A 63 32.08 -17.74 7.33
C GLY A 63 31.76 -16.61 6.35
N VAL A 64 32.64 -16.35 5.38
CA VAL A 64 32.44 -15.36 4.32
C VAL A 64 31.67 -15.99 3.15
N HIS A 65 30.58 -15.33 2.71
CA HIS A 65 29.83 -15.67 1.51
C HIS A 65 29.64 -14.43 0.66
N THR A 66 30.25 -14.44 -0.54
CA THR A 66 30.02 -13.39 -1.54
C THR A 66 29.08 -13.93 -2.62
N PHE A 67 27.96 -13.27 -2.80
CA PHE A 67 26.92 -13.68 -3.73
C PHE A 67 27.28 -13.24 -5.15
N PRO A 68 26.78 -13.95 -6.18
CA PRO A 68 26.94 -13.51 -7.56
C PRO A 68 26.37 -12.11 -7.77
N SER A 69 26.95 -11.37 -8.71
CA SER A 69 26.41 -10.08 -9.13
C SER A 69 25.09 -10.25 -9.87
N VAL A 70 24.22 -9.26 -9.74
CA VAL A 70 22.94 -9.20 -10.43
C VAL A 70 22.89 -7.93 -11.27
N LEU A 71 22.58 -8.08 -12.56
CA LEU A 71 22.30 -6.96 -13.45
C LEU A 71 20.91 -6.37 -13.15
N GLN A 72 20.86 -5.10 -12.82
CA GLN A 72 19.63 -4.39 -12.53
C GLN A 72 18.99 -3.83 -13.82
N PRO A 73 17.69 -3.50 -13.81
CA PRO A 73 17.02 -2.85 -14.95
C PRO A 73 17.69 -1.54 -15.40
N SER A 74 18.44 -0.90 -14.53
CA SER A 74 19.24 0.30 -14.82
C SER A 74 20.47 0.03 -15.71
N GLY A 75 20.80 -1.23 -16.02
CA GLY A 75 22.00 -1.63 -16.72
C GLY A 75 23.28 -1.65 -15.85
N LEU A 76 23.14 -1.44 -14.54
CA LEU A 76 24.24 -1.49 -13.57
C LEU A 76 24.15 -2.76 -12.74
N TYR A 77 25.30 -3.22 -12.25
CA TYR A 77 25.42 -4.40 -11.42
C TYR A 77 25.34 -4.08 -9.93
N SER A 78 24.90 -5.06 -9.16
CA SER A 78 24.96 -5.04 -7.69
C SER A 78 25.35 -6.42 -7.18
N LEU A 79 26.15 -6.48 -6.11
CA LEU A 79 26.43 -7.70 -5.39
C LEU A 79 26.47 -7.44 -3.88
N SER A 80 26.30 -8.50 -3.12
CA SER A 80 26.45 -8.47 -1.67
C SER A 80 27.47 -9.51 -1.20
N SER A 81 28.13 -9.20 -0.10
CA SER A 81 28.99 -10.15 0.62
C SER A 81 28.58 -10.15 2.09
N MET A 82 28.53 -11.30 2.71
CA MET A 82 28.24 -11.43 4.13
C MET A 82 29.29 -12.26 4.84
N VAL A 83 29.41 -12.02 6.14
CA VAL A 83 30.25 -12.83 7.03
C VAL A 83 29.48 -13.14 8.31
N THR A 84 29.57 -14.38 8.75
CA THR A 84 28.96 -14.83 10.01
C THR A 84 30.02 -14.86 11.09
N VAL A 85 29.79 -14.13 12.18
CA VAL A 85 30.75 -13.95 13.26
C VAL A 85 30.10 -14.22 14.62
N PRO A 86 30.88 -14.66 15.67
CA PRO A 86 30.34 -14.80 17.01
C PRO A 86 29.79 -13.48 17.55
N ALA A 87 28.59 -13.48 18.10
CA ALA A 87 27.97 -12.27 18.66
C ALA A 87 28.82 -11.61 19.74
N SER A 88 29.54 -12.40 20.55
CA SER A 88 30.47 -11.93 21.58
C SER A 88 31.63 -11.13 21.02
N SER A 89 32.01 -11.34 19.77
CA SER A 89 33.13 -10.65 19.13
C SER A 89 32.82 -9.24 18.63
N LEU A 90 31.53 -8.88 18.52
CA LEU A 90 31.12 -7.57 18.00
C LEU A 90 31.55 -6.37 18.84
N SER A 91 31.69 -6.58 20.16
CA SER A 91 32.16 -5.53 21.07
C SER A 91 33.70 -5.34 21.08
N SER A 92 34.46 -6.39 20.73
CA SER A 92 35.89 -6.42 20.86
C SER A 92 36.65 -6.32 19.52
N LYS A 93 36.00 -6.73 18.41
CA LYS A 93 36.62 -6.76 17.08
C LYS A 93 35.97 -5.77 16.14
N SER A 94 36.75 -5.27 15.17
CA SER A 94 36.18 -4.47 14.08
C SER A 94 36.13 -5.30 12.81
N TYR A 95 35.06 -5.16 12.05
CA TYR A 95 34.87 -5.81 10.78
C TYR A 95 34.81 -4.77 9.68
N THR A 96 35.64 -4.93 8.65
CA THR A 96 35.71 -4.00 7.52
C THR A 96 35.61 -4.80 6.24
N CYS A 97 34.69 -4.46 5.37
CA CYS A 97 34.69 -4.99 4.01
C CYS A 97 35.50 -4.09 3.09
N ASN A 98 36.31 -4.71 2.26
CA ASN A 98 37.16 -4.05 1.30
C ASN A 98 36.64 -4.38 -0.10
N VAL A 99 36.07 -3.39 -0.78
CA VAL A 99 35.51 -3.52 -2.12
C VAL A 99 36.48 -2.93 -3.13
N ASN A 100 36.90 -3.73 -4.11
CA ASN A 100 37.80 -3.30 -5.19
C ASN A 100 37.08 -3.43 -6.54
N HIS A 101 37.09 -2.35 -7.32
CA HIS A 101 36.55 -2.29 -8.68
C HIS A 101 37.66 -1.87 -9.65
N PRO A 102 38.32 -2.84 -10.32
CA PRO A 102 39.44 -2.57 -11.17
C PRO A 102 39.15 -1.61 -12.33
N ALA A 103 37.94 -1.72 -12.91
CA ALA A 103 37.57 -0.92 -14.08
C ALA A 103 37.56 0.59 -13.85
N THR A 104 37.32 1.02 -12.61
CA THR A 104 37.35 2.43 -12.17
C THR A 104 38.53 2.72 -11.23
N THR A 105 39.41 1.75 -11.00
CA THR A 105 40.52 1.85 -10.03
C THR A 105 40.05 2.27 -8.63
N THR A 106 38.82 1.90 -8.27
CA THR A 106 38.22 2.29 -7.01
C THR A 106 38.41 1.21 -5.96
N LYS A 107 38.89 1.62 -4.78
CA LYS A 107 38.94 0.79 -3.57
C LYS A 107 38.20 1.50 -2.46
N VAL A 108 37.24 0.81 -1.85
CA VAL A 108 36.38 1.36 -0.78
C VAL A 108 36.42 0.42 0.41
N ASP A 109 36.82 0.94 1.57
CA ASP A 109 36.76 0.24 2.83
C ASP A 109 35.60 0.75 3.65
N LYS A 110 34.69 -0.16 4.04
CA LYS A 110 33.54 0.17 4.89
C LYS A 110 33.59 -0.66 6.16
N ARG A 111 33.63 0.04 7.28
CA ARG A 111 33.54 -0.59 8.59
C ARG A 111 32.10 -0.99 8.88
N VAL A 112 31.93 -2.28 9.22
CA VAL A 112 30.61 -2.87 9.57
C VAL A 112 30.70 -3.25 11.06
N GLY A 113 29.91 -2.61 11.90
CA GLY A 113 29.90 -2.92 13.33
C GLY A 113 29.25 -1.84 14.18
N THR A 114 28.98 -2.19 15.43
CA THR A 114 28.12 -1.46 16.36
C THR A 114 28.73 -0.19 16.99
N LYS A 115 29.94 0.23 16.59
CA LYS A 115 30.55 1.46 17.10
C LYS A 115 30.41 2.60 16.13
N THR A 116 29.68 3.60 16.58
CA THR A 116 29.26 4.85 15.96
C THR A 116 28.05 4.73 15.05
N LYS A 117 26.92 4.52 15.70
CA LYS A 117 25.66 5.01 15.21
C LYS A 117 25.76 6.53 15.08
N PRO A 118 25.55 7.15 13.88
CA PRO A 118 24.74 8.34 13.92
C PRO A 118 23.42 7.86 14.54
N PRO A 119 22.75 8.65 15.40
CA PRO A 119 21.42 8.23 15.84
C PRO A 119 20.65 7.92 14.55
N CYS A 120 20.30 6.64 14.35
CA CYS A 120 19.17 6.36 13.48
C CYS A 120 18.11 7.34 13.95
N PRO A 121 17.46 8.12 13.09
CA PRO A 121 16.24 8.77 13.51
C PRO A 121 15.49 7.63 14.17
N ILE A 122 15.26 7.78 15.46
CA ILE A 122 14.79 6.77 16.39
C ILE A 122 13.86 5.82 15.64
N CYS A 123 14.36 4.62 15.25
CA CYS A 123 13.44 3.52 15.15
C CYS A 123 12.87 3.43 16.56
N PRO A 124 11.60 3.73 16.75
CA PRO A 124 10.99 3.45 18.03
C PRO A 124 11.34 2.01 18.34
N ALA A 125 11.79 1.76 19.54
CA ALA A 125 12.26 0.48 20.01
C ALA A 125 11.47 -0.64 19.33
N CYS A 126 12.14 -1.75 19.00
CA CYS A 126 11.48 -3.03 18.74
C CYS A 126 10.93 -3.62 20.06
N GLU A 127 10.22 -2.85 20.79
CA GLU A 127 9.02 -3.20 21.51
C GLU A 127 7.99 -3.42 20.42
N GLY A 128 7.24 -4.50 20.45
CA GLY A 128 6.33 -4.89 19.37
C GLY A 128 5.61 -3.70 18.75
N PRO A 129 5.22 -3.72 17.49
CA PRO A 129 4.72 -2.56 16.78
C PRO A 129 3.73 -1.84 17.68
N GLY A 130 4.14 -0.67 18.20
CA GLY A 130 3.30 0.14 19.05
C GLY A 130 2.01 0.51 18.31
N PRO A 131 1.02 1.11 18.97
CA PRO A 131 -0.25 1.43 18.35
C PRO A 131 -0.09 2.15 17.01
N SER A 132 -0.83 1.71 16.01
CA SER A 132 -0.89 2.33 14.68
C SER A 132 -2.27 2.93 14.45
N ALA A 133 -2.34 4.13 13.88
CA ALA A 133 -3.61 4.82 13.63
C ALA A 133 -3.88 4.96 12.12
N PHE A 134 -5.13 4.76 11.73
CA PHE A 134 -5.62 4.87 10.35
C PHE A 134 -6.90 5.71 10.34
N ILE A 135 -7.08 6.55 9.32
CA ILE A 135 -8.29 7.35 9.13
C ILE A 135 -8.98 6.92 7.84
N PHE A 136 -10.31 6.81 7.89
CA PHE A 136 -11.13 6.35 6.78
C PHE A 136 -12.18 7.39 6.43
N PRO A 137 -12.43 7.61 5.12
CA PRO A 137 -13.41 8.56 4.63
C PRO A 137 -14.84 8.08 4.93
N PRO A 138 -15.82 8.99 4.88
CA PRO A 138 -17.23 8.62 4.89
C PRO A 138 -17.59 7.81 3.64
N LYS A 139 -18.61 6.96 3.74
CA LYS A 139 -19.12 6.24 2.58
C LYS A 139 -19.75 7.22 1.59
N PRO A 140 -19.46 7.12 0.27
CA PRO A 140 -20.01 8.04 -0.73
C PRO A 140 -21.54 8.16 -0.69
N LYS A 141 -22.26 7.05 -0.51
CA LYS A 141 -23.71 7.07 -0.34
C LYS A 141 -24.18 7.94 0.83
N ASP A 142 -23.43 7.90 1.95
CA ASP A 142 -23.81 8.66 3.14
C ASP A 142 -23.55 10.16 2.97
N THR A 143 -22.56 10.56 2.16
CA THR A 143 -22.27 11.98 1.87
C THR A 143 -23.23 12.60 0.86
N LEU A 144 -23.85 11.78 0.01
CA LEU A 144 -24.71 12.23 -1.09
C LEU A 144 -26.21 12.17 -0.77
N MET A 145 -26.60 11.42 0.27
CA MET A 145 -28.00 11.29 0.69
C MET A 145 -28.26 12.04 2.00
N ILE A 146 -29.14 13.05 1.97
CA ILE A 146 -29.51 13.87 3.15
C ILE A 146 -30.09 13.03 4.30
N SER A 147 -30.78 11.92 3.99
CA SER A 147 -31.34 11.01 4.99
C SER A 147 -30.32 10.17 5.75
N ARG A 148 -29.05 10.21 5.34
CA ARG A 148 -27.94 9.46 5.96
C ARG A 148 -27.00 10.40 6.68
N THR A 149 -26.26 9.88 7.66
CA THR A 149 -25.24 10.63 8.40
C THR A 149 -23.87 10.16 7.98
N PRO A 150 -23.11 10.97 7.23
CA PRO A 150 -21.72 10.64 6.91
C PRO A 150 -20.83 10.66 8.16
N LYS A 151 -19.83 9.78 8.17
CA LYS A 151 -18.94 9.59 9.33
C LYS A 151 -17.51 9.40 8.86
N VAL A 152 -16.59 10.12 9.49
CA VAL A 152 -15.14 9.85 9.39
C VAL A 152 -14.76 8.92 10.53
N THR A 153 -13.96 7.91 10.23
CA THR A 153 -13.60 6.87 11.21
C THR A 153 -12.09 6.84 11.42
N CYS A 154 -11.66 6.87 12.67
CA CYS A 154 -10.26 6.69 13.07
C CYS A 154 -10.15 5.34 13.79
N VAL A 155 -9.23 4.49 13.33
CA VAL A 155 -9.00 3.15 13.87
C VAL A 155 -7.58 3.08 14.39
N VAL A 156 -7.45 2.64 15.63
CA VAL A 156 -6.15 2.36 16.25
C VAL A 156 -6.05 0.86 16.47
N VAL A 157 -4.96 0.27 16.02
CA VAL A 157 -4.67 -1.16 16.16
C VAL A 157 -3.36 -1.36 16.91
N ASP A 158 -3.09 -2.59 17.32
CA ASP A 158 -1.91 -3.00 18.07
C ASP A 158 -1.74 -2.24 19.40
N VAL A 159 -2.87 -1.91 20.06
CA VAL A 159 -2.90 -1.33 21.40
C VAL A 159 -2.59 -2.43 22.40
N SER A 160 -1.60 -2.21 23.27
CA SER A 160 -1.17 -3.21 24.25
C SER A 160 -2.25 -3.50 25.29
N GLN A 161 -2.24 -4.70 25.86
CA GLN A 161 -3.12 -5.05 26.98
C GLN A 161 -2.71 -4.37 28.28
N GLU A 162 -1.44 -3.99 28.40
CA GLU A 162 -0.91 -3.29 29.57
C GLU A 162 -1.36 -1.83 29.61
N ASN A 163 -1.41 -1.16 28.43
CA ASN A 163 -1.80 0.24 28.28
C ASN A 163 -2.97 0.39 27.27
N PRO A 164 -4.16 -0.12 27.60
CA PRO A 164 -5.27 -0.21 26.64
C PRO A 164 -5.99 1.12 26.38
N GLU A 165 -5.67 2.17 27.12
CA GLU A 165 -6.36 3.46 27.04
C GLU A 165 -5.84 4.29 25.87
N VAL A 166 -6.76 4.65 24.96
CA VAL A 166 -6.50 5.47 23.78
C VAL A 166 -7.31 6.75 23.88
N GLN A 167 -6.64 7.89 23.71
CA GLN A 167 -7.27 9.21 23.69
C GLN A 167 -7.36 9.71 22.25
N PHE A 168 -8.55 10.14 21.83
CA PHE A 168 -8.81 10.74 20.53
C PHE A 168 -9.14 12.23 20.68
N SER A 169 -8.51 13.06 19.86
CA SER A 169 -8.91 14.45 19.64
C SER A 169 -9.21 14.65 18.16
N TRP A 170 -10.33 15.26 17.85
CA TRP A 170 -10.77 15.49 16.49
C TRP A 170 -10.78 16.97 16.14
N TYR A 171 -10.39 17.27 14.89
CA TYR A 171 -10.36 18.63 14.37
C TYR A 171 -10.99 18.68 12.99
N VAL A 172 -11.75 19.75 12.73
CA VAL A 172 -12.32 20.06 11.41
C VAL A 172 -11.78 21.44 11.00
N ASP A 173 -11.01 21.51 9.93
CA ASP A 173 -10.28 22.72 9.51
C ASP A 173 -9.48 23.36 10.66
N GLY A 174 -8.84 22.52 11.47
CA GLY A 174 -8.02 22.96 12.61
C GLY A 174 -8.79 23.33 13.87
N VAL A 175 -10.13 23.34 13.84
CA VAL A 175 -10.98 23.59 15.02
C VAL A 175 -11.32 22.27 15.70
N GLU A 176 -11.06 22.20 17.00
CA GLU A 176 -11.37 21.00 17.80
C GLU A 176 -12.88 20.79 17.93
N VAL A 177 -13.31 19.53 17.77
CA VAL A 177 -14.72 19.12 17.88
C VAL A 177 -14.85 17.95 18.86
N HIS A 178 -15.99 17.92 19.59
CA HIS A 178 -16.21 16.97 20.70
C HIS A 178 -17.42 16.05 20.48
N THR A 179 -17.88 15.92 19.24
CA THR A 179 -19.07 15.11 18.88
C THR A 179 -18.72 13.66 18.50
N ALA A 180 -17.45 13.31 18.51
CA ALA A 180 -16.99 11.96 18.21
C ALA A 180 -17.40 10.94 19.27
N GLN A 181 -17.66 9.72 18.85
CA GLN A 181 -17.99 8.59 19.70
C GLN A 181 -16.90 7.53 19.59
N THR A 182 -16.32 7.13 20.73
CA THR A 182 -15.39 6.02 20.79
C THR A 182 -16.14 4.74 21.11
N ARG A 183 -15.95 3.70 20.31
CA ARG A 183 -16.55 2.38 20.56
C ARG A 183 -15.79 1.64 21.64
N PRO A 184 -16.40 0.66 22.30
CA PRO A 184 -15.69 -0.25 23.19
C PRO A 184 -14.50 -0.89 22.47
N LYS A 185 -13.38 -1.06 23.19
CA LYS A 185 -12.20 -1.73 22.65
C LYS A 185 -12.50 -3.20 22.32
N GLU A 186 -11.97 -3.67 21.19
CA GLU A 186 -12.15 -5.03 20.69
C GLU A 186 -10.83 -5.78 20.79
N GLU A 187 -10.80 -6.91 21.47
CA GLU A 187 -9.62 -7.76 21.54
C GLU A 187 -9.38 -8.48 20.21
N GLN A 188 -8.14 -8.52 19.77
CA GLN A 188 -7.70 -9.13 18.53
C GLN A 188 -6.99 -10.47 18.81
N PHE A 189 -6.89 -11.34 17.80
CA PHE A 189 -6.25 -12.67 17.93
C PHE A 189 -4.75 -12.62 18.33
N ASN A 190 -4.09 -11.49 18.12
CA ASN A 190 -2.69 -11.27 18.50
C ASN A 190 -2.52 -10.71 19.94
N SER A 191 -3.55 -10.82 20.77
CA SER A 191 -3.56 -10.31 22.15
C SER A 191 -3.33 -8.80 22.26
N THR A 192 -3.76 -8.03 21.26
CA THR A 192 -3.82 -6.57 21.29
C THR A 192 -5.28 -6.10 21.23
N TYR A 193 -5.50 -4.80 21.44
CA TYR A 193 -6.81 -4.19 21.27
C TYR A 193 -6.87 -3.35 19.99
N ARG A 194 -8.05 -3.34 19.40
CA ARG A 194 -8.49 -2.40 18.38
C ARG A 194 -9.47 -1.42 18.98
N VAL A 195 -9.21 -0.12 18.79
CA VAL A 195 -10.06 0.96 19.27
C VAL A 195 -10.51 1.82 18.10
N VAL A 196 -11.80 2.12 18.03
CA VAL A 196 -12.42 2.85 16.92
C VAL A 196 -13.10 4.11 17.45
N SER A 197 -12.76 5.26 16.90
CA SER A 197 -13.45 6.53 17.12
C SER A 197 -14.15 6.98 15.85
N VAL A 198 -15.41 7.39 15.95
CA VAL A 198 -16.27 7.77 14.83
C VAL A 198 -16.74 9.19 15.02
N LEU A 199 -16.46 10.05 14.06
CA LEU A 199 -16.93 11.43 14.00
C LEU A 199 -18.05 11.56 12.98
N PRO A 200 -19.31 11.79 13.43
CA PRO A 200 -20.38 12.23 12.53
C PRO A 200 -20.04 13.63 11.97
N ILE A 201 -20.23 13.83 10.67
CA ILE A 201 -19.91 15.08 9.99
C ILE A 201 -21.10 15.63 9.21
N GLN A 202 -21.04 16.91 8.83
CA GLN A 202 -22.02 17.50 7.92
C GLN A 202 -21.66 17.15 6.47
N HIS A 203 -22.69 16.88 5.63
CA HIS A 203 -22.52 16.57 4.21
C HIS A 203 -21.71 17.67 3.49
N GLN A 204 -22.05 18.93 3.72
CA GLN A 204 -21.38 20.08 3.09
C GLN A 204 -19.92 20.24 3.52
N ASP A 205 -19.58 19.88 4.75
CA ASP A 205 -18.20 19.96 5.21
C ASP A 205 -17.30 19.02 4.41
N TRP A 206 -17.76 17.80 4.14
CA TRP A 206 -17.06 16.85 3.28
C TRP A 206 -17.03 17.30 1.82
N LEU A 207 -18.18 17.65 1.25
CA LEU A 207 -18.31 18.05 -0.15
C LEU A 207 -17.51 19.32 -0.47
N ASN A 208 -17.37 20.24 0.48
CA ASN A 208 -16.55 21.46 0.36
C ASN A 208 -15.04 21.18 0.55
N GLY A 209 -14.64 19.94 0.84
CA GLY A 209 -13.25 19.56 0.97
C GLY A 209 -12.58 19.99 2.26
N LYS A 210 -13.33 20.18 3.34
CA LYS A 210 -12.75 20.46 4.67
C LYS A 210 -11.82 19.34 5.12
N GLU A 211 -10.79 19.72 5.87
CA GLU A 211 -9.82 18.81 6.46
C GLU A 211 -10.36 18.20 7.76
N PHE A 212 -10.34 16.88 7.86
CA PHE A 212 -10.67 16.14 9.07
C PHE A 212 -9.41 15.50 9.64
N LYS A 213 -9.12 15.78 10.90
CA LYS A 213 -7.90 15.35 11.56
C LYS A 213 -8.23 14.57 12.81
N CYS A 214 -7.66 13.36 12.94
CA CYS A 214 -7.69 12.52 14.12
C CYS A 214 -6.30 12.56 14.77
N LYS A 215 -6.22 12.99 16.02
CA LYS A 215 -5.03 12.93 16.85
C LYS A 215 -5.22 11.86 17.92
N VAL A 216 -4.29 10.91 17.96
CA VAL A 216 -4.34 9.73 18.84
C VAL A 216 -3.19 9.80 19.83
N ASN A 217 -3.48 9.61 21.12
CA ASN A 217 -2.49 9.49 22.16
C ASN A 217 -2.67 8.17 22.95
N ASN A 218 -1.55 7.58 23.33
CA ASN A 218 -1.47 6.39 24.17
C ASN A 218 -0.10 6.39 24.87
N VAL A 219 0.00 5.78 26.04
CA VAL A 219 1.23 5.76 26.87
C VAL A 219 2.41 5.12 26.13
N ASP A 220 2.16 4.12 25.29
CA ASP A 220 3.19 3.41 24.52
C ASP A 220 3.70 4.22 23.31
N LEU A 221 3.06 5.36 23.01
CA LEU A 221 3.48 6.22 21.91
C LEU A 221 4.51 7.26 22.35
N PRO A 222 5.64 7.39 21.67
CA PRO A 222 6.66 8.42 21.96
C PRO A 222 6.15 9.84 21.69
N ALA A 223 5.16 9.97 20.79
CA ALA A 223 4.46 11.22 20.47
C ALA A 223 3.08 10.89 19.90
N PRO A 224 2.08 11.80 20.05
CA PRO A 224 0.76 11.58 19.48
C PRO A 224 0.80 11.35 17.95
N ILE A 225 0.06 10.34 17.47
CA ILE A 225 -0.10 10.07 16.05
C ILE A 225 -1.21 10.98 15.51
N THR A 226 -0.94 11.66 14.41
CA THR A 226 -1.93 12.45 13.69
C THR A 226 -2.23 11.85 12.33
N ARG A 227 -3.52 11.72 12.00
CA ARG A 227 -3.99 11.31 10.67
C ARG A 227 -4.99 12.32 10.16
N THR A 228 -4.89 12.63 8.89
CA THR A 228 -5.69 13.67 8.23
C THR A 228 -6.32 13.09 6.97
N ILE A 229 -7.56 13.51 6.68
CA ILE A 229 -8.26 13.14 5.46
C ILE A 229 -9.14 14.30 4.99
N SER A 230 -9.27 14.43 3.69
CA SER A 230 -10.21 15.35 3.02
C SER A 230 -10.64 14.73 1.69
N LYS A 231 -11.71 15.25 1.11
CA LYS A 231 -12.11 14.88 -0.24
C LYS A 231 -11.02 15.27 -1.25
N ALA A 232 -10.86 14.49 -2.32
CA ALA A 232 -9.97 14.83 -3.42
C ALA A 232 -10.33 16.20 -4.04
N ILE A 233 -9.34 17.05 -4.26
CA ILE A 233 -9.49 18.38 -4.84
C ILE A 233 -9.39 18.27 -6.37
N GLY A 234 -10.28 18.95 -7.11
CA GLY A 234 -10.28 18.96 -8.57
C GLY A 234 -11.63 19.40 -9.13
N GLN A 235 -11.68 19.58 -10.44
CA GLN A 235 -12.92 19.90 -11.13
C GLN A 235 -13.78 18.64 -11.23
N SER A 236 -14.97 18.67 -10.61
CA SER A 236 -15.91 17.54 -10.67
C SER A 236 -16.35 17.28 -12.10
N ARG A 237 -16.39 16.00 -12.49
CA ARG A 237 -16.87 15.51 -13.79
C ARG A 237 -17.98 14.48 -13.60
N GLU A 238 -19.03 14.64 -14.36
CA GLU A 238 -20.22 13.79 -14.30
C GLU A 238 -19.95 12.39 -14.90
N PRO A 239 -20.33 11.30 -14.21
CA PRO A 239 -20.18 9.95 -14.72
C PRO A 239 -21.11 9.69 -15.92
N GLN A 240 -20.57 9.03 -16.93
CA GLN A 240 -21.36 8.42 -18.00
C GLN A 240 -21.65 6.97 -17.64
N VAL A 241 -22.92 6.56 -17.71
CA VAL A 241 -23.37 5.25 -17.26
C VAL A 241 -23.94 4.46 -18.43
N TYR A 242 -23.41 3.24 -18.64
CA TYR A 242 -23.84 2.32 -19.68
C TYR A 242 -24.22 0.97 -19.07
N THR A 243 -25.32 0.40 -19.52
CA THR A 243 -25.72 -0.96 -19.14
C THR A 243 -25.51 -1.88 -20.32
N LEU A 244 -24.88 -3.02 -20.09
CA LEU A 244 -24.57 -4.02 -21.12
C LEU A 244 -25.35 -5.30 -20.84
N PRO A 245 -25.94 -5.92 -21.89
CA PRO A 245 -26.68 -7.18 -21.78
C PRO A 245 -25.73 -8.35 -21.46
N PRO A 246 -26.29 -9.51 -21.10
CA PRO A 246 -25.48 -10.71 -20.93
C PRO A 246 -24.74 -11.08 -22.21
N PRO A 247 -23.49 -11.54 -22.12
CA PRO A 247 -22.78 -12.13 -23.25
C PRO A 247 -23.54 -13.33 -23.83
N ALA A 248 -23.46 -13.53 -25.14
CA ALA A 248 -24.16 -14.62 -25.83
C ALA A 248 -23.85 -16.01 -25.26
N GLU A 249 -22.61 -16.21 -24.81
CA GLU A 249 -22.11 -17.46 -24.24
C GLU A 249 -22.78 -17.80 -22.90
N GLU A 250 -23.26 -16.80 -22.17
CA GLU A 250 -23.97 -17.03 -20.89
C GLU A 250 -25.44 -17.37 -21.06
N LEU A 251 -26.03 -17.11 -22.23
CA LEU A 251 -27.47 -17.36 -22.47
C LEU A 251 -27.84 -18.86 -22.45
N SER A 252 -26.86 -19.75 -22.50
CA SER A 252 -27.05 -21.20 -22.28
C SER A 252 -27.02 -21.64 -20.83
N ARG A 253 -26.64 -20.75 -19.89
CA ARG A 253 -26.48 -21.04 -18.47
C ARG A 253 -27.77 -20.72 -17.68
N SER A 254 -27.85 -21.23 -16.44
CA SER A 254 -28.96 -20.93 -15.52
C SER A 254 -28.90 -19.49 -14.96
N LYS A 255 -27.71 -18.89 -14.92
CA LYS A 255 -27.49 -17.49 -14.52
C LYS A 255 -26.81 -16.73 -15.61
N VAL A 256 -27.13 -15.45 -15.72
CA VAL A 256 -26.57 -14.49 -16.69
C VAL A 256 -26.03 -13.28 -15.96
N THR A 257 -25.05 -12.59 -16.55
CA THR A 257 -24.39 -11.43 -15.97
C THR A 257 -24.78 -10.14 -16.71
N LEU A 258 -25.33 -9.19 -15.99
CA LEU A 258 -25.51 -7.82 -16.47
C LEU A 258 -24.33 -6.97 -16.02
N THR A 259 -23.88 -6.08 -16.89
CA THR A 259 -22.74 -5.21 -16.58
C THR A 259 -23.17 -3.74 -16.65
N CYS A 260 -22.82 -2.98 -15.62
CA CYS A 260 -22.91 -1.53 -15.60
C CYS A 260 -21.50 -0.96 -15.71
N LEU A 261 -21.22 -0.20 -16.75
CA LEU A 261 -19.98 0.51 -16.98
C LEU A 261 -20.19 1.98 -16.65
N VAL A 262 -19.32 2.54 -15.82
CA VAL A 262 -19.35 3.94 -15.38
C VAL A 262 -17.98 4.56 -15.68
N ILE A 263 -17.95 5.61 -16.48
CA ILE A 263 -16.70 6.21 -16.98
C ILE A 263 -16.69 7.73 -16.88
N GLY A 264 -15.50 8.32 -16.92
CA GLY A 264 -15.26 9.74 -17.09
C GLY A 264 -15.60 10.60 -15.87
N PHE A 265 -15.70 10.04 -14.66
CA PHE A 265 -16.08 10.77 -13.46
C PHE A 265 -14.87 11.25 -12.65
N TYR A 266 -15.06 12.33 -11.92
CA TYR A 266 -14.16 12.86 -10.91
C TYR A 266 -14.95 13.63 -9.85
N PRO A 267 -14.65 13.50 -8.54
CA PRO A 267 -13.66 12.66 -7.88
C PRO A 267 -14.02 11.17 -7.88
N PRO A 268 -13.13 10.28 -7.34
CA PRO A 268 -13.37 8.83 -7.31
C PRO A 268 -14.48 8.38 -6.36
N ASP A 269 -14.97 9.27 -5.48
CA ASP A 269 -16.05 9.00 -4.54
C ASP A 269 -17.36 8.77 -5.29
N ILE A 270 -17.80 7.51 -5.37
CA ILE A 270 -18.98 7.10 -6.14
C ILE A 270 -19.66 5.91 -5.46
N HIS A 271 -20.97 5.78 -5.65
CA HIS A 271 -21.70 4.61 -5.21
C HIS A 271 -22.55 4.04 -6.36
N VAL A 272 -22.50 2.72 -6.51
CA VAL A 272 -23.28 1.98 -7.51
C VAL A 272 -24.10 0.91 -6.82
N GLU A 273 -25.39 0.87 -7.12
CA GLU A 273 -26.31 -0.16 -6.65
C GLU A 273 -27.21 -0.65 -7.79
N TRP A 274 -27.70 -1.87 -7.67
CA TRP A 274 -28.63 -2.43 -8.63
C TRP A 274 -30.04 -2.52 -8.05
N LYS A 275 -31.01 -2.28 -8.91
CA LYS A 275 -32.44 -2.46 -8.63
C LYS A 275 -33.06 -3.36 -9.68
N SER A 276 -34.09 -4.06 -9.29
CA SER A 276 -34.91 -4.87 -10.19
C SER A 276 -36.37 -4.53 -9.99
N ASN A 277 -37.05 -4.16 -11.05
CA ASN A 277 -38.45 -3.71 -10.99
C ASN A 277 -38.68 -2.67 -9.89
N GLY A 278 -37.70 -1.75 -9.71
CA GLY A 278 -37.75 -0.69 -8.70
C GLY A 278 -37.34 -1.09 -7.28
N GLN A 279 -37.06 -2.36 -7.03
CA GLN A 279 -36.59 -2.87 -5.72
C GLN A 279 -35.11 -3.09 -5.70
N PRO A 280 -34.40 -2.76 -4.60
CA PRO A 280 -32.95 -2.97 -4.51
C PRO A 280 -32.61 -4.47 -4.56
N GLU A 281 -31.58 -4.79 -5.35
CA GLU A 281 -30.98 -6.13 -5.35
C GLU A 281 -30.09 -6.32 -4.11
N PRO A 282 -30.02 -7.53 -3.55
CA PRO A 282 -29.13 -7.84 -2.44
C PRO A 282 -27.66 -7.58 -2.81
N GLU A 283 -26.86 -7.01 -1.90
CA GLU A 283 -25.46 -6.67 -2.15
C GLU A 283 -24.58 -7.90 -2.49
N ASN A 284 -24.99 -9.09 -2.09
CA ASN A 284 -24.27 -10.34 -2.42
C ASN A 284 -24.51 -10.82 -3.86
N THR A 285 -25.47 -10.25 -4.60
CA THR A 285 -25.78 -10.61 -5.99
C THR A 285 -24.95 -9.85 -7.01
N TYR A 286 -24.28 -8.77 -6.62
CA TYR A 286 -23.45 -7.98 -7.51
C TYR A 286 -22.09 -7.63 -6.88
N ARG A 287 -21.13 -7.33 -7.76
CA ARG A 287 -19.79 -6.87 -7.39
C ARG A 287 -19.43 -5.65 -8.20
N THR A 288 -18.93 -4.63 -7.50
CA THR A 288 -18.46 -3.38 -8.11
C THR A 288 -16.96 -3.27 -7.89
N THR A 289 -16.20 -2.97 -8.96
CA THR A 289 -14.76 -2.73 -8.85
C THR A 289 -14.50 -1.42 -8.11
N PRO A 290 -13.33 -1.29 -7.45
CA PRO A 290 -12.85 0.03 -7.05
C PRO A 290 -12.71 0.95 -8.27
N PRO A 291 -12.85 2.27 -8.11
CA PRO A 291 -12.54 3.23 -9.17
C PRO A 291 -11.10 3.06 -9.65
N GLN A 292 -10.92 2.99 -10.98
CA GLN A 292 -9.63 2.92 -11.64
C GLN A 292 -9.38 4.26 -12.34
N GLN A 293 -8.17 4.78 -12.24
CA GLN A 293 -7.81 6.02 -12.90
C GLN A 293 -7.53 5.77 -14.38
N ASP A 294 -8.14 6.59 -15.24
CA ASP A 294 -7.92 6.60 -16.66
C ASP A 294 -6.76 7.55 -17.03
N VAL A 295 -6.28 7.44 -18.28
CA VAL A 295 -5.15 8.23 -18.80
C VAL A 295 -5.39 9.74 -18.81
N ASP A 296 -6.65 10.17 -18.85
CA ASP A 296 -7.04 11.59 -18.82
C ASP A 296 -7.24 12.15 -17.39
N GLY A 297 -6.94 11.34 -16.37
CA GLY A 297 -7.08 11.70 -14.95
C GLY A 297 -8.49 11.55 -14.37
N THR A 298 -9.46 11.14 -15.18
CA THR A 298 -10.79 10.73 -14.70
C THR A 298 -10.77 9.30 -14.16
N PHE A 299 -11.91 8.83 -13.67
CA PHE A 299 -12.04 7.49 -13.16
C PHE A 299 -13.10 6.70 -13.92
N PHE A 300 -12.93 5.38 -13.92
CA PHE A 300 -13.92 4.43 -14.41
C PHE A 300 -14.05 3.25 -13.45
N LEU A 301 -15.19 2.59 -13.51
CA LEU A 301 -15.46 1.32 -12.83
C LEU A 301 -16.52 0.53 -13.59
N TYR A 302 -16.67 -0.72 -13.21
CA TYR A 302 -17.81 -1.51 -13.64
C TYR A 302 -18.38 -2.32 -12.49
N SER A 303 -19.70 -2.57 -12.58
CA SER A 303 -20.45 -3.41 -11.65
C SER A 303 -21.10 -4.55 -12.40
N LYS A 304 -21.00 -5.78 -11.89
CA LYS A 304 -21.57 -6.99 -12.47
C LYS A 304 -22.65 -7.55 -11.55
N LEU A 305 -23.86 -7.69 -12.09
CA LEU A 305 -25.00 -8.29 -11.42
C LEU A 305 -25.26 -9.69 -11.99
N ALA A 306 -25.25 -10.71 -11.15
CA ALA A 306 -25.64 -12.07 -11.51
C ALA A 306 -27.14 -12.27 -11.25
N VAL A 307 -27.88 -12.60 -12.30
CA VAL A 307 -29.33 -12.84 -12.21
C VAL A 307 -29.70 -14.20 -12.75
N ASP A 308 -30.79 -14.77 -12.25
CA ASP A 308 -31.33 -16.00 -12.82
C ASP A 308 -31.85 -15.72 -14.24
N LYS A 309 -31.47 -16.60 -15.19
CA LYS A 309 -31.84 -16.45 -16.61
C LYS A 309 -33.35 -16.32 -16.80
N ALA A 310 -34.15 -16.99 -15.98
CA ALA A 310 -35.59 -16.93 -16.03
C ALA A 310 -36.13 -15.49 -15.82
N ARG A 311 -35.53 -14.72 -14.92
CA ARG A 311 -35.89 -13.31 -14.70
C ARG A 311 -35.53 -12.43 -15.90
N TRP A 312 -34.36 -12.67 -16.50
CA TRP A 312 -33.96 -12.00 -17.74
C TRP A 312 -34.90 -12.33 -18.90
N ASP A 313 -35.22 -13.61 -19.09
CA ASP A 313 -36.09 -14.08 -20.16
C ASP A 313 -37.56 -13.60 -19.97
N HIS A 314 -37.99 -13.46 -18.72
CA HIS A 314 -39.31 -12.88 -18.40
C HIS A 314 -39.40 -11.39 -18.76
N GLY A 315 -38.28 -10.71 -18.94
CA GLY A 315 -38.22 -9.29 -19.28
C GLY A 315 -38.22 -8.36 -18.07
N ASP A 316 -37.78 -8.85 -16.91
CA ASP A 316 -37.59 -8.01 -15.74
C ASP A 316 -36.72 -6.81 -16.08
N LYS A 317 -37.03 -5.66 -15.53
CA LYS A 317 -36.29 -4.41 -15.71
C LYS A 317 -35.20 -4.31 -14.64
N PHE A 318 -33.96 -4.32 -15.04
CA PHE A 318 -32.82 -4.10 -14.16
C PHE A 318 -32.29 -2.69 -14.33
N GLU A 319 -31.94 -2.05 -13.21
CA GLU A 319 -31.51 -0.67 -13.19
C GLU A 319 -30.20 -0.55 -12.43
N CYS A 320 -29.20 -0.01 -13.11
CA CYS A 320 -27.96 0.43 -12.48
C CYS A 320 -28.14 1.86 -12.00
N ALA A 321 -28.17 2.05 -10.69
CA ALA A 321 -28.26 3.34 -10.03
C ALA A 321 -26.89 3.81 -9.58
N VAL A 322 -26.52 5.03 -9.96
CA VAL A 322 -25.20 5.64 -9.68
C VAL A 322 -25.43 6.93 -8.92
N MET A 323 -24.67 7.10 -7.84
CA MET A 323 -24.63 8.33 -7.04
C MET A 323 -23.22 8.95 -7.13
N HIS A 324 -23.19 10.22 -7.49
CA HIS A 324 -21.95 10.99 -7.61
C HIS A 324 -22.24 12.49 -7.42
N GLU A 325 -21.29 13.23 -6.82
CA GLU A 325 -21.46 14.66 -6.49
C GLU A 325 -21.73 15.55 -7.71
N ALA A 326 -21.18 15.18 -8.88
CA ALA A 326 -21.33 15.97 -10.11
C ALA A 326 -22.68 15.76 -10.81
N LEU A 327 -23.45 14.73 -10.43
CA LEU A 327 -24.77 14.47 -11.00
C LEU A 327 -25.84 15.45 -10.48
N HIS A 328 -26.79 15.77 -11.33
CA HIS A 328 -28.00 16.50 -10.87
C HIS A 328 -28.72 15.68 -9.79
N ASN A 329 -29.02 16.30 -8.66
CA ASN A 329 -29.55 15.64 -7.46
C ASN A 329 -28.68 14.46 -6.98
N HIS A 330 -27.39 14.44 -7.33
CA HIS A 330 -26.40 13.40 -6.96
C HIS A 330 -26.78 11.99 -7.41
N TYR A 331 -27.66 11.83 -8.37
CA TYR A 331 -28.23 10.53 -8.73
C TYR A 331 -28.53 10.41 -10.22
N THR A 332 -28.26 9.25 -10.79
CA THR A 332 -28.72 8.82 -12.10
C THR A 332 -28.98 7.32 -12.13
N GLN A 333 -29.78 6.84 -13.07
CA GLN A 333 -29.96 5.41 -13.28
C GLN A 333 -30.10 5.08 -14.77
N LYS A 334 -29.59 3.93 -15.15
CA LYS A 334 -29.76 3.35 -16.49
C LYS A 334 -30.41 1.98 -16.37
N SER A 335 -31.41 1.73 -17.18
CA SER A 335 -32.13 0.47 -17.17
C SER A 335 -31.74 -0.42 -18.34
N ILE A 336 -31.91 -1.71 -18.15
CA ILE A 336 -31.75 -2.74 -19.16
C ILE A 336 -32.78 -3.86 -18.95
N SER A 337 -33.35 -4.35 -20.03
CA SER A 337 -34.19 -5.54 -20.04
C SER A 337 -34.07 -6.23 -21.40
N LYS A 338 -34.42 -7.50 -21.48
CA LYS A 338 -34.39 -8.25 -22.74
C LYS A 338 -35.27 -7.64 -23.83
N THR A 339 -36.31 -6.91 -23.47
CA THR A 339 -37.32 -6.33 -24.40
C THR A 339 -36.91 -4.94 -24.90
N GLN A 340 -35.93 -4.27 -24.36
CA GLN A 340 -35.47 -2.94 -24.79
C GLN A 340 -34.60 -2.94 -26.07
N GLY A 341 -34.35 -4.08 -26.68
CA GLY A 341 -33.51 -4.25 -27.86
C GLY A 341 -34.29 -4.59 -29.16
N LYS A 342 -35.56 -4.24 -29.27
CA LYS A 342 -36.32 -4.34 -30.51
C LYS A 342 -36.67 -2.97 -31.04
#